data_50770a02c15ca6105e44eb84ba5ef864
#
_entry.id   50770a02c15ca6105e44eb84ba5ef864
#
_cell.length_a   1.000
_cell.length_b   1.000
_cell.length_c   1.000
_cell.angle_alpha   90.00
_cell.angle_beta   90.00
_cell.angle_gamma   90.00
#
_symmetry.space_group_name_H-M   'P 1'
#
loop_
_entity.id
_entity.type
_entity.pdbx_description
1 polymer ?
#
loop_
_entity_poly.entity_id
_entity_poly.type
_entity_poly.pdbx_seq_one_letter_code
_entity_poly.pdbx_strand_id
1 'polypeptide(L)'
;MKKLLCFLTAILSIFLMSVPIEAKENQWDISKSKTATPLDEKYQTKVTLSLPSKSEKLESDVVFVLDKSTSAQVEDQALEMLEKLRMQIDKTDAKVKVGIVIFNKIANVSSWFDLSSQFDQIKVAIRKNITSGINCHAGLLAGKEMLDQDQEVEAKRKYMIFVSDGITYMYNQEPTVTAWSFENDGSILSWAGPDNFSSKYGQTLPDWNTYLKDVKTKLESQGNTYDYPYGTTPTKTTPVDQSKEYLNSVDKALYYTYSTYESMKDEGYHCYALKGNSEGNYPWAFSFMDYLENQKEVSFESIQNDIYYLLDQGSYVEDYMGSGKDNYGNEYEFDFINDINSFYMMVGNNKYLPEVINDQSYHYGFDKQEKGYAYELYYYPGKQEYFIWKMNVPVTQFDLVQLIYTLQLANPQKEAGNYGFYDEDGHLNKDNLKTNNQATLHPIDSQGKEQGVEDFLNPTVSYDVYKTVEPEKIQETPKAQENITKTKQTTKKAVKTGDEQVIYPYFVIVLMSLSIMYLMKRRLHV
;
A
#
# COMPACT_ATOMS: atom_id res chain seq x y z
N MET A 1 -9.06 18.18 -52.53
CA MET A 1 -8.62 17.12 -51.60
C MET A 1 -7.39 17.49 -50.77
N LYS A 2 -6.27 18.05 -51.32
CA LYS A 2 -5.10 18.42 -50.52
C LYS A 2 -5.35 19.50 -49.45
N LYS A 3 -6.23 20.50 -49.70
CA LYS A 3 -6.56 21.54 -48.72
C LYS A 3 -7.47 21.07 -47.59
N LEU A 4 -8.27 20.01 -47.79
CA LEU A 4 -9.12 19.42 -46.76
C LEU A 4 -8.29 18.53 -45.81
N LEU A 5 -7.24 17.89 -46.32
CA LEU A 5 -6.35 17.03 -45.52
C LEU A 5 -5.46 17.86 -44.58
N CYS A 6 -5.01 19.07 -45.01
CA CYS A 6 -4.27 19.98 -44.14
C CYS A 6 -5.15 20.59 -43.02
N PHE A 7 -6.45 20.75 -43.26
CA PHE A 7 -7.36 21.28 -42.24
C PHE A 7 -7.69 20.20 -41.17
N LEU A 8 -7.80 18.94 -41.60
CA LEU A 8 -7.99 17.83 -40.66
C LEU A 8 -6.76 17.51 -39.80
N THR A 9 -5.54 17.67 -40.36
CA THR A 9 -4.30 17.51 -39.56
C THR A 9 -4.10 18.66 -38.59
N ALA A 10 -4.48 19.89 -38.95
CA ALA A 10 -4.43 21.05 -38.03
C ALA A 10 -5.44 20.92 -36.88
N ILE A 11 -6.65 20.40 -37.12
CA ILE A 11 -7.64 20.15 -36.06
C ILE A 11 -7.23 19.01 -35.17
N LEU A 12 -6.60 17.95 -35.70
CA LEU A 12 -6.10 16.83 -34.91
C LEU A 12 -4.89 17.24 -34.01
N SER A 13 -4.09 18.22 -34.49
CA SER A 13 -2.97 18.74 -33.70
C SER A 13 -3.41 19.70 -32.58
N ILE A 14 -4.58 20.36 -32.71
CA ILE A 14 -5.14 21.24 -31.67
C ILE A 14 -5.83 20.43 -30.56
N PHE A 15 -6.33 19.22 -30.86
CA PHE A 15 -6.89 18.33 -29.84
C PHE A 15 -5.85 17.52 -29.03
N LEU A 16 -4.56 17.58 -29.42
CA LEU A 16 -3.45 16.97 -28.68
C LEU A 16 -2.71 17.94 -27.74
N MET A 17 -3.15 19.21 -27.70
CA MET A 17 -2.59 20.18 -26.77
C MET A 17 -3.64 20.59 -25.74
N SER A 18 -3.43 20.15 -24.55
CA SER A 18 -4.09 20.42 -23.27
C SER A 18 -5.05 19.37 -22.75
N VAL A 19 -4.56 18.17 -22.50
CA VAL A 19 -4.95 17.55 -21.25
C VAL A 19 -4.06 18.23 -20.21
N PRO A 20 -4.60 19.00 -19.25
CA PRO A 20 -3.82 19.34 -18.07
C PRO A 20 -3.43 17.97 -17.49
N ILE A 21 -2.14 17.70 -17.38
CA ILE A 21 -1.65 16.73 -16.41
C ILE A 21 -1.98 17.42 -15.08
N GLU A 22 -3.20 17.23 -14.60
CA GLU A 22 -3.44 17.35 -13.18
C GLU A 22 -2.38 16.43 -12.57
N ALA A 23 -1.45 17.04 -11.84
CA ALA A 23 -0.61 16.30 -10.92
C ALA A 23 -1.60 15.42 -10.15
N LYS A 24 -1.47 14.11 -10.30
CA LYS A 24 -2.22 13.15 -9.50
C LYS A 24 -1.83 13.53 -8.08
N GLU A 25 -2.69 14.29 -7.38
CA GLU A 25 -2.56 14.37 -5.92
C GLU A 25 -2.38 12.92 -5.50
N ASN A 26 -1.35 12.62 -4.74
CA ASN A 26 -1.13 11.29 -4.20
C ASN A 26 -2.42 10.89 -3.51
N GLN A 27 -3.23 10.13 -4.22
CA GLN A 27 -4.50 9.65 -3.70
C GLN A 27 -4.11 8.66 -2.63
N TRP A 28 -4.42 8.98 -1.39
CA TRP A 28 -4.17 8.13 -0.25
C TRP A 28 -4.97 6.84 -0.47
N ASP A 29 -4.30 5.78 -0.93
CA ASP A 29 -4.91 4.47 -1.19
C ASP A 29 -4.99 3.70 0.12
N ILE A 30 -6.14 3.80 0.78
CA ILE A 30 -6.38 3.16 2.07
C ILE A 30 -6.58 1.66 1.85
N SER A 31 -5.79 0.88 2.58
CA SER A 31 -5.94 -0.56 2.63
C SER A 31 -7.32 -0.96 3.12
N LYS A 32 -8.10 -1.63 2.27
CA LYS A 32 -9.46 -2.07 2.57
C LYS A 32 -9.86 -3.27 1.73
N SER A 33 -10.80 -4.06 2.22
CA SER A 33 -11.39 -5.14 1.42
C SER A 33 -12.84 -5.40 1.81
N LYS A 34 -13.59 -5.92 0.85
CA LYS A 34 -14.96 -6.40 1.04
C LYS A 34 -15.11 -7.74 0.34
N THR A 35 -15.60 -8.73 1.06
CA THR A 35 -15.76 -10.12 0.55
C THR A 35 -17.12 -10.66 0.94
N ALA A 36 -17.63 -11.64 0.18
CA ALA A 36 -18.85 -12.37 0.49
C ALA A 36 -18.59 -13.87 0.43
N THR A 37 -19.29 -14.64 1.27
CA THR A 37 -19.32 -16.10 1.16
C THR A 37 -20.28 -16.52 0.02
N PRO A 38 -20.13 -17.73 -0.57
CA PRO A 38 -21.19 -18.29 -1.40
C PRO A 38 -22.53 -18.31 -0.66
N LEU A 39 -23.63 -18.23 -1.42
CA LEU A 39 -24.98 -18.38 -0.88
C LEU A 39 -25.16 -19.76 -0.25
N ASP A 40 -25.77 -19.82 0.92
CA ASP A 40 -26.13 -21.06 1.60
C ASP A 40 -27.49 -21.61 1.10
N GLU A 41 -27.94 -22.73 1.69
CA GLU A 41 -29.22 -23.36 1.35
C GLU A 41 -30.45 -22.47 1.62
N LYS A 42 -30.27 -21.41 2.43
CA LYS A 42 -31.30 -20.41 2.71
C LYS A 42 -31.16 -19.18 1.83
N TYR A 43 -30.26 -19.19 0.86
CA TYR A 43 -29.89 -18.05 0.03
C TYR A 43 -29.34 -16.86 0.86
N GLN A 44 -28.57 -17.16 1.91
CA GLN A 44 -27.90 -16.17 2.73
C GLN A 44 -26.41 -16.14 2.43
N THR A 45 -25.82 -14.95 2.48
CA THR A 45 -24.37 -14.74 2.37
C THR A 45 -23.86 -13.90 3.51
N LYS A 46 -22.64 -14.21 3.99
CA LYS A 46 -21.93 -13.37 4.95
C LYS A 46 -20.99 -12.44 4.22
N VAL A 47 -21.21 -11.16 4.39
CA VAL A 47 -20.32 -10.11 3.87
C VAL A 47 -19.37 -9.67 4.97
N THR A 48 -18.11 -9.43 4.61
CA THR A 48 -17.08 -8.91 5.52
C THR A 48 -16.49 -7.64 4.92
N LEU A 49 -16.65 -6.53 5.60
CA LEU A 49 -15.86 -5.30 5.44
C LEU A 49 -14.62 -5.41 6.33
N SER A 50 -13.45 -5.07 5.83
CA SER A 50 -12.18 -5.14 6.57
C SER A 50 -11.33 -3.90 6.35
N LEU A 51 -10.80 -3.35 7.41
CA LEU A 51 -9.85 -2.25 7.50
C LEU A 51 -8.72 -2.64 8.48
N PRO A 52 -7.44 -2.75 8.04
CA PRO A 52 -7.00 -2.82 6.66
C PRO A 52 -7.53 -4.06 5.91
N SER A 53 -7.12 -4.23 4.65
CA SER A 53 -7.55 -5.37 3.83
C SER A 53 -7.17 -6.70 4.47
N LYS A 54 -8.12 -7.64 4.50
CA LYS A 54 -7.90 -8.99 5.06
C LYS A 54 -6.82 -9.80 4.32
N SER A 55 -6.56 -9.48 3.07
CA SER A 55 -5.56 -10.18 2.25
C SER A 55 -4.14 -9.65 2.43
N GLU A 56 -3.97 -8.49 3.09
CA GLU A 56 -2.65 -7.91 3.31
C GLU A 56 -1.92 -8.57 4.47
N LYS A 57 -0.61 -8.70 4.31
CA LYS A 57 0.28 -8.96 5.43
C LYS A 57 0.42 -7.68 6.25
N LEU A 58 0.27 -7.77 7.56
CA LEU A 58 0.44 -6.64 8.47
C LEU A 58 1.94 -6.43 8.77
N GLU A 59 2.72 -6.25 7.71
CA GLU A 59 4.16 -5.99 7.73
C GLU A 59 4.44 -4.59 7.17
N SER A 60 5.36 -3.85 7.80
CA SER A 60 5.81 -2.54 7.33
C SER A 60 7.32 -2.42 7.41
N ASP A 61 7.91 -1.74 6.43
CA ASP A 61 9.33 -1.41 6.38
C ASP A 61 9.54 0.07 6.70
N VAL A 62 10.38 0.36 7.67
CA VAL A 62 10.72 1.73 8.06
C VAL A 62 12.23 1.92 7.95
N VAL A 63 12.67 2.79 7.05
CA VAL A 63 14.10 3.12 6.88
C VAL A 63 14.37 4.52 7.38
N PHE A 64 15.27 4.63 8.34
CA PHE A 64 15.84 5.90 8.78
C PHE A 64 17.10 6.22 7.99
N VAL A 65 17.13 7.38 7.35
CA VAL A 65 18.31 7.93 6.66
C VAL A 65 18.77 9.15 7.44
N LEU A 66 19.82 8.96 8.25
CA LEU A 66 20.28 9.94 9.23
C LEU A 66 21.58 10.61 8.79
N ASP A 67 21.54 11.91 8.65
CA ASP A 67 22.72 12.76 8.49
C ASP A 67 23.49 12.84 9.81
N LYS A 68 24.66 12.24 9.85
CA LYS A 68 25.50 12.22 11.05
C LYS A 68 26.37 13.46 11.23
N SER A 69 26.34 14.39 10.28
CA SER A 69 27.04 15.68 10.43
C SER A 69 26.37 16.58 11.48
N THR A 70 25.04 16.53 11.58
CA THR A 70 24.25 17.42 12.44
C THR A 70 23.13 16.73 13.23
N SER A 71 22.83 15.45 12.93
CA SER A 71 21.66 14.74 13.44
C SER A 71 21.77 14.19 14.87
N ALA A 72 22.89 14.37 15.56
CA ALA A 72 23.10 13.81 16.91
C ALA A 72 22.02 14.22 17.95
N GLN A 73 21.28 15.32 17.69
CA GLN A 73 20.23 15.80 18.58
C GLN A 73 18.84 15.19 18.27
N VAL A 74 18.65 14.54 17.11
CA VAL A 74 17.38 13.91 16.73
C VAL A 74 17.37 12.39 16.97
N GLU A 75 18.52 11.80 17.32
CA GLU A 75 18.66 10.37 17.60
C GLU A 75 17.74 9.92 18.74
N ASP A 76 17.66 10.69 19.82
CA ASP A 76 16.82 10.36 20.97
C ASP A 76 15.33 10.46 20.61
N GLN A 77 14.93 11.43 19.79
CA GLN A 77 13.56 11.58 19.30
C GLN A 77 13.17 10.42 18.36
N ALA A 78 14.05 10.01 17.46
CA ALA A 78 13.85 8.85 16.60
C ALA A 78 13.69 7.57 17.44
N LEU A 79 14.52 7.39 18.47
CA LEU A 79 14.44 6.25 19.37
C LEU A 79 13.16 6.27 20.22
N GLU A 80 12.73 7.44 20.70
CA GLU A 80 11.46 7.60 21.43
C GLU A 80 10.27 7.24 20.55
N MET A 81 10.23 7.69 19.29
CA MET A 81 9.22 7.32 18.32
C MET A 81 9.15 5.80 18.10
N LEU A 82 10.31 5.16 17.87
CA LEU A 82 10.38 3.72 17.66
C LEU A 82 9.99 2.92 18.91
N GLU A 83 10.32 3.40 20.11
CA GLU A 83 9.89 2.77 21.37
C GLU A 83 8.37 2.83 21.53
N LYS A 84 7.75 3.98 21.24
CA LYS A 84 6.29 4.13 21.28
C LYS A 84 5.63 3.22 20.26
N LEU A 85 6.12 3.20 19.02
CA LEU A 85 5.61 2.33 17.98
C LEU A 85 5.73 0.85 18.39
N ARG A 86 6.88 0.42 18.94
CA ARG A 86 7.08 -0.92 19.45
C ARG A 86 6.04 -1.31 20.51
N MET A 87 5.80 -0.44 21.51
CA MET A 87 4.79 -0.72 22.54
C MET A 87 3.36 -0.83 21.99
N GLN A 88 3.07 -0.15 20.90
CA GLN A 88 1.75 -0.21 20.24
C GLN A 88 1.57 -1.52 19.48
N ILE A 89 2.61 -1.99 18.77
CA ILE A 89 2.52 -3.21 17.94
C ILE A 89 2.74 -4.51 18.73
N ASP A 90 3.40 -4.48 19.89
CA ASP A 90 3.70 -5.68 20.70
C ASP A 90 2.46 -6.49 21.13
N LYS A 91 1.27 -5.93 21.00
CA LYS A 91 -0.01 -6.58 21.31
C LYS A 91 -0.76 -7.09 20.07
N THR A 92 -0.18 -6.91 18.90
CA THR A 92 -0.74 -7.27 17.60
C THR A 92 0.09 -8.37 16.95
N ASP A 93 -0.43 -8.98 15.88
CA ASP A 93 0.33 -9.93 15.06
C ASP A 93 1.17 -9.22 13.97
N ALA A 94 1.27 -7.90 14.04
CA ALA A 94 1.96 -7.08 13.06
C ALA A 94 3.48 -7.14 13.24
N LYS A 95 4.20 -6.86 12.16
CA LYS A 95 5.65 -6.85 12.12
C LYS A 95 6.16 -5.55 11.50
N VAL A 96 7.06 -4.88 12.19
CA VAL A 96 7.76 -3.70 11.66
C VAL A 96 9.25 -4.00 11.57
N LYS A 97 9.79 -3.95 10.35
CA LYS A 97 11.23 -4.04 10.09
C LYS A 97 11.81 -2.64 10.03
N VAL A 98 12.91 -2.44 10.70
CA VAL A 98 13.61 -1.15 10.75
C VAL A 98 14.98 -1.28 10.10
N GLY A 99 15.23 -0.45 9.09
CA GLY A 99 16.52 -0.27 8.46
C GLY A 99 17.15 1.04 8.89
N ILE A 100 18.47 1.05 9.14
CA ILE A 100 19.20 2.24 9.52
C ILE A 100 20.29 2.51 8.49
N VAL A 101 20.19 3.67 7.86
CA VAL A 101 21.22 4.25 7.01
C VAL A 101 21.75 5.49 7.71
N ILE A 102 23.02 5.47 8.09
CA ILE A 102 23.72 6.66 8.57
C ILE A 102 24.69 7.12 7.50
N PHE A 103 24.72 8.40 7.22
CA PHE A 103 25.57 8.91 6.14
C PHE A 103 26.38 10.17 6.55
N ASN A 104 27.48 10.32 5.85
CA ASN A 104 28.25 11.55 5.72
C ASN A 104 28.65 11.72 4.24
N LYS A 105 29.87 11.43 3.83
CA LYS A 105 30.27 11.37 2.41
C LYS A 105 29.84 10.07 1.72
N ILE A 106 29.70 8.98 2.48
CA ILE A 106 29.19 7.68 2.05
C ILE A 106 28.08 7.21 2.99
N ALA A 107 27.22 6.34 2.50
CA ALA A 107 26.20 5.69 3.29
C ALA A 107 26.75 4.43 3.99
N ASN A 108 26.34 4.24 5.24
CA ASN A 108 26.57 3.03 6.01
C ASN A 108 25.22 2.41 6.33
N VAL A 109 24.95 1.22 5.80
CA VAL A 109 23.66 0.54 5.86
C VAL A 109 23.70 -0.56 6.91
N SER A 110 22.66 -0.69 7.71
CA SER A 110 22.47 -1.82 8.62
C SER A 110 21.81 -3.01 7.87
N SER A 111 21.74 -4.17 8.54
CA SER A 111 20.72 -5.16 8.19
C SER A 111 19.33 -4.66 8.60
N TRP A 112 18.29 -5.33 8.11
CA TRP A 112 16.96 -5.18 8.68
C TRP A 112 16.90 -5.68 10.12
N PHE A 113 16.25 -4.95 10.99
CA PHE A 113 15.95 -5.30 12.37
C PHE A 113 14.46 -5.45 12.56
N ASP A 114 14.06 -6.46 13.29
CA ASP A 114 12.69 -6.55 13.81
C ASP A 114 12.52 -5.59 15.00
N LEU A 115 11.54 -4.69 14.91
CA LEU A 115 11.36 -3.62 15.90
C LEU A 115 11.08 -4.17 17.31
N SER A 116 10.28 -5.23 17.42
CA SER A 116 9.90 -5.80 18.71
C SER A 116 11.05 -6.53 19.39
N SER A 117 11.81 -7.35 18.66
CA SER A 117 12.82 -8.25 19.22
C SER A 117 14.25 -7.73 19.16
N GLN A 118 14.56 -6.75 18.31
CA GLN A 118 15.92 -6.27 18.04
C GLN A 118 16.13 -4.78 18.35
N PHE A 119 15.34 -4.21 19.24
CA PHE A 119 15.38 -2.77 19.53
C PHE A 119 16.74 -2.28 20.02
N ASP A 120 17.49 -3.09 20.78
CA ASP A 120 18.82 -2.71 21.25
C ASP A 120 19.85 -2.62 20.11
N GLN A 121 19.73 -3.47 19.07
CA GLN A 121 20.56 -3.37 17.88
C GLN A 121 20.23 -2.11 17.07
N ILE A 122 18.96 -1.73 17.00
CA ILE A 122 18.53 -0.46 16.39
C ILE A 122 19.18 0.73 17.11
N LYS A 123 19.14 0.77 18.45
CA LYS A 123 19.81 1.82 19.24
C LYS A 123 21.30 1.94 18.93
N VAL A 124 21.99 0.80 18.83
CA VAL A 124 23.43 0.77 18.50
C VAL A 124 23.67 1.31 17.09
N ALA A 125 22.85 0.92 16.12
CA ALA A 125 22.97 1.38 14.72
C ALA A 125 22.74 2.88 14.59
N ILE A 126 21.68 3.42 15.21
CA ILE A 126 21.36 4.86 15.20
C ILE A 126 22.48 5.68 15.88
N ARG A 127 23.00 5.22 17.01
CA ARG A 127 24.02 5.95 17.80
C ARG A 127 25.44 5.79 17.29
N LYS A 128 25.67 5.02 16.22
CA LYS A 128 27.01 4.87 15.65
C LYS A 128 27.53 6.21 15.13
N ASN A 129 28.71 6.60 15.56
CA ASN A 129 29.37 7.82 15.11
C ASN A 129 30.14 7.58 13.81
N ILE A 130 29.99 8.51 12.87
CA ILE A 130 30.79 8.63 11.66
C ILE A 130 31.17 10.11 11.48
N THR A 131 32.31 10.39 10.85
CA THR A 131 32.80 11.75 10.74
C THR A 131 33.06 12.18 9.31
N SER A 132 32.81 13.46 9.06
CA SER A 132 33.14 14.27 7.88
C SER A 132 32.43 13.98 6.55
N GLY A 133 32.08 15.08 5.90
CA GLY A 133 31.42 15.15 4.58
C GLY A 133 29.90 15.11 4.66
N ILE A 134 29.23 15.62 3.62
CA ILE A 134 27.76 15.62 3.52
C ILE A 134 27.35 15.23 2.10
N ASN A 135 26.67 14.08 1.99
CA ASN A 135 26.19 13.50 0.75
C ASN A 135 24.77 12.92 0.94
N CYS A 136 23.77 13.81 0.96
CA CYS A 136 22.36 13.43 1.14
C CYS A 136 21.90 12.43 0.06
N HIS A 137 22.38 12.60 -1.17
CA HIS A 137 22.02 11.70 -2.28
C HIS A 137 22.47 10.25 -2.01
N ALA A 138 23.69 10.03 -1.51
CA ALA A 138 24.15 8.68 -1.15
C ALA A 138 23.31 8.05 -0.04
N GLY A 139 22.91 8.85 0.95
CA GLY A 139 22.00 8.39 2.01
C GLY A 139 20.65 7.94 1.47
N LEU A 140 20.02 8.75 0.63
CA LEU A 140 18.72 8.43 0.02
C LEU A 140 18.80 7.25 -0.94
N LEU A 141 19.86 7.16 -1.78
CA LEU A 141 20.05 6.01 -2.67
C LEU A 141 20.15 4.70 -1.88
N ALA A 142 20.92 4.71 -0.79
CA ALA A 142 21.06 3.52 0.05
C ALA A 142 19.76 3.14 0.77
N GLY A 143 19.00 4.13 1.25
CA GLY A 143 17.68 3.91 1.84
C GLY A 143 16.68 3.37 0.83
N LYS A 144 16.65 3.94 -0.39
CA LYS A 144 15.82 3.46 -1.48
C LYS A 144 16.17 2.01 -1.85
N GLU A 145 17.45 1.71 -2.05
CA GLU A 145 17.91 0.36 -2.36
C GLU A 145 17.47 -0.65 -1.30
N MET A 146 17.52 -0.27 -0.03
CA MET A 146 17.08 -1.10 1.08
C MET A 146 15.58 -1.41 1.01
N LEU A 147 14.73 -0.41 0.71
CA LEU A 147 13.29 -0.59 0.52
C LEU A 147 12.97 -1.39 -0.75
N ASP A 148 13.69 -1.15 -1.85
CA ASP A 148 13.48 -1.82 -3.14
C ASP A 148 13.79 -3.32 -3.07
N GLN A 149 14.78 -3.71 -2.26
CA GLN A 149 15.18 -5.11 -2.10
C GLN A 149 14.14 -5.96 -1.37
N ASP A 150 13.31 -5.38 -0.52
CA ASP A 150 12.23 -6.10 0.13
C ASP A 150 10.97 -6.14 -0.75
N GLN A 151 10.78 -7.25 -1.45
CA GLN A 151 9.64 -7.48 -2.32
C GLN A 151 8.43 -8.10 -1.59
N GLU A 152 8.55 -8.40 -0.29
CA GLU A 152 7.47 -9.02 0.48
C GLU A 152 6.49 -7.98 1.05
N VAL A 153 6.96 -6.74 1.22
CA VAL A 153 6.19 -5.61 1.73
C VAL A 153 5.72 -4.72 0.57
N GLU A 154 4.44 -4.39 0.55
CA GLU A 154 3.86 -3.51 -0.48
C GLU A 154 4.39 -2.07 -0.35
N ALA A 155 4.46 -1.34 -1.47
CA ALA A 155 4.99 0.03 -1.52
C ALA A 155 4.34 0.97 -0.50
N LYS A 156 3.01 0.90 -0.35
CA LYS A 156 2.22 1.70 0.61
C LYS A 156 2.48 1.39 2.09
N ARG A 157 3.29 0.38 2.40
CA ARG A 157 3.75 0.02 3.75
C ARG A 157 5.25 0.22 3.94
N LYS A 158 5.87 0.96 3.02
CA LYS A 158 7.28 1.32 3.04
C LYS A 158 7.45 2.79 3.39
N TYR A 159 8.23 3.06 4.41
CA TYR A 159 8.41 4.38 5.00
C TYR A 159 9.88 4.78 4.97
N MET A 160 10.17 5.95 4.39
CA MET A 160 11.49 6.58 4.36
C MET A 160 11.48 7.80 5.27
N ILE A 161 12.31 7.81 6.31
CA ILE A 161 12.45 8.94 7.24
C ILE A 161 13.85 9.53 7.06
N PHE A 162 13.92 10.60 6.28
CA PHE A 162 15.16 11.32 5.99
C PHE A 162 15.34 12.47 6.95
N VAL A 163 16.44 12.48 7.69
CA VAL A 163 16.76 13.51 8.68
C VAL A 163 18.09 14.17 8.35
N SER A 164 18.07 15.47 8.04
CA SER A 164 19.25 16.25 7.67
C SER A 164 19.06 17.74 8.00
N ASP A 165 20.15 18.52 8.05
CA ASP A 165 20.09 19.98 8.02
C ASP A 165 19.89 20.54 6.59
N GLY A 166 19.81 19.65 5.59
CA GLY A 166 19.61 19.99 4.19
C GLY A 166 20.86 20.48 3.46
N ILE A 167 21.97 20.64 4.15
CA ILE A 167 23.24 20.98 3.49
C ILE A 167 23.72 19.75 2.72
N THR A 168 24.03 19.91 1.43
CA THR A 168 24.61 18.86 0.61
C THR A 168 25.48 19.46 -0.48
N TYR A 169 26.62 18.83 -0.76
CA TYR A 169 27.54 19.27 -1.80
C TYR A 169 28.27 18.12 -2.51
N MET A 170 27.99 16.91 -2.10
CA MET A 170 28.45 15.68 -2.74
C MET A 170 27.23 14.90 -3.24
N TYR A 171 27.43 14.03 -4.22
CA TYR A 171 26.38 13.18 -4.79
C TYR A 171 26.97 11.83 -5.26
N ASN A 172 26.09 10.88 -5.63
CA ASN A 172 26.35 9.48 -5.96
C ASN A 172 26.79 8.61 -4.77
N GLN A 173 26.65 7.30 -4.91
CA GLN A 173 27.14 6.30 -3.94
C GLN A 173 28.67 6.36 -3.83
N GLU A 174 29.36 6.35 -4.98
CA GLU A 174 30.77 6.72 -5.06
C GLU A 174 30.85 8.24 -5.03
N PRO A 175 31.28 8.81 -3.90
CA PRO A 175 31.15 10.23 -3.68
C PRO A 175 31.99 11.04 -4.68
N THR A 176 31.43 12.16 -5.11
CA THR A 176 32.17 13.15 -5.91
C THR A 176 33.18 13.90 -5.05
N VAL A 177 34.08 14.62 -5.67
CA VAL A 177 34.97 15.53 -4.96
C VAL A 177 34.17 16.60 -4.22
N THR A 178 34.63 16.97 -3.05
CA THR A 178 33.94 17.91 -2.18
C THR A 178 33.82 19.28 -2.84
N ALA A 179 32.60 19.76 -2.95
CA ALA A 179 32.23 21.14 -3.26
C ALA A 179 33.17 21.89 -4.25
N TRP A 180 33.00 21.66 -5.52
CA TRP A 180 33.71 22.38 -6.56
C TRP A 180 32.75 23.33 -7.34
N SER A 181 33.28 24.41 -7.89
CA SER A 181 32.58 25.30 -8.83
C SER A 181 33.55 25.93 -9.84
N PHE A 182 33.03 26.82 -10.67
CA PHE A 182 33.82 27.58 -11.65
C PHE A 182 34.03 29.02 -11.18
N GLU A 183 35.25 29.51 -11.33
CA GLU A 183 35.55 30.92 -11.23
C GLU A 183 35.04 31.70 -12.47
N ASN A 184 34.99 33.05 -12.39
CA ASN A 184 34.54 33.88 -13.48
C ASN A 184 35.41 33.80 -14.75
N ASP A 185 36.68 33.40 -14.61
CA ASP A 185 37.61 33.16 -15.71
C ASP A 185 37.51 31.73 -16.28
N GLY A 186 36.58 30.90 -15.76
CA GLY A 186 36.37 29.51 -16.13
C GLY A 186 37.38 28.54 -15.53
N SER A 187 38.25 28.97 -14.60
CA SER A 187 39.06 28.06 -13.79
C SER A 187 38.20 27.28 -12.80
N ILE A 188 38.70 26.14 -12.30
CA ILE A 188 37.97 25.33 -11.34
C ILE A 188 38.42 25.69 -9.93
N LEU A 189 37.46 26.14 -9.13
CA LEU A 189 37.63 26.32 -7.69
C LEU A 189 37.49 24.99 -6.99
N SER A 190 38.54 24.51 -6.34
CA SER A 190 38.57 23.20 -5.65
C SER A 190 37.72 23.14 -4.38
N TRP A 191 37.29 24.28 -3.86
CA TRP A 191 36.35 24.40 -2.77
C TRP A 191 35.29 25.44 -3.09
N ALA A 192 34.08 24.99 -3.31
CA ALA A 192 32.92 25.83 -3.58
C ALA A 192 31.74 25.40 -2.73
N GLY A 193 31.96 25.30 -1.45
CA GLY A 193 30.96 24.84 -0.51
C GLY A 193 29.65 25.62 -0.53
N PRO A 194 28.80 25.40 0.46
CA PRO A 194 27.51 26.09 0.58
C PRO A 194 27.57 27.61 0.47
N ASP A 195 28.72 28.21 0.80
CA ASP A 195 28.96 29.66 0.69
C ASP A 195 28.78 30.19 -0.75
N ASN A 196 29.19 29.42 -1.76
CA ASN A 196 29.01 29.82 -3.15
C ASN A 196 27.55 29.79 -3.59
N PHE A 197 26.75 28.89 -3.06
CA PHE A 197 25.31 28.91 -3.27
C PHE A 197 24.71 30.17 -2.63
N SER A 198 25.10 30.48 -1.39
CA SER A 198 24.69 31.69 -0.69
C SER A 198 25.14 32.97 -1.40
N SER A 199 26.33 33.00 -2.00
CA SER A 199 26.81 34.14 -2.77
C SER A 199 26.04 34.35 -4.08
N LYS A 200 25.59 33.28 -4.72
CA LYS A 200 24.80 33.31 -5.96
C LYS A 200 23.37 33.80 -5.72
N TYR A 201 22.71 33.31 -4.65
CA TYR A 201 21.32 33.61 -4.34
C TYR A 201 21.16 34.64 -3.21
N GLY A 202 22.23 35.03 -2.55
CA GLY A 202 22.23 35.99 -1.45
C GLY A 202 21.41 35.48 -0.25
N GLN A 203 20.65 36.42 0.35
CA GLN A 203 19.68 36.09 1.40
C GLN A 203 18.31 35.68 0.84
N THR A 204 18.13 35.76 -0.48
CA THR A 204 16.88 35.42 -1.15
C THR A 204 16.85 33.90 -1.40
N LEU A 205 15.86 33.23 -0.86
CA LEU A 205 15.65 31.80 -1.11
C LEU A 205 15.23 31.59 -2.56
N PRO A 206 15.68 30.53 -3.24
CA PRO A 206 15.24 30.22 -4.59
C PRO A 206 13.76 29.80 -4.60
N ASP A 207 13.08 30.07 -5.70
CA ASP A 207 11.90 29.30 -6.06
C ASP A 207 12.37 27.89 -6.46
N TRP A 208 12.16 26.91 -5.60
CA TRP A 208 12.70 25.56 -5.76
C TRP A 208 12.21 24.87 -7.02
N ASN A 209 10.94 25.06 -7.42
CA ASN A 209 10.41 24.47 -8.65
C ASN A 209 11.17 24.98 -9.87
N THR A 210 11.34 26.31 -9.98
CA THR A 210 12.06 26.93 -11.08
C THR A 210 13.54 26.54 -11.04
N TYR A 211 14.16 26.57 -9.87
CA TYR A 211 15.57 26.24 -9.69
C TYR A 211 15.89 24.80 -10.08
N LEU A 212 15.16 23.81 -9.56
CA LEU A 212 15.40 22.41 -9.85
C LEU A 212 15.09 22.03 -11.31
N LYS A 213 14.10 22.68 -11.91
CA LYS A 213 13.82 22.56 -13.36
C LYS A 213 14.96 23.10 -14.21
N ASP A 214 15.54 24.23 -13.84
CA ASP A 214 16.70 24.83 -14.52
C ASP A 214 17.92 23.90 -14.39
N VAL A 215 18.20 23.39 -13.19
CA VAL A 215 19.27 22.43 -12.94
C VAL A 215 19.09 21.18 -13.80
N LYS A 216 17.88 20.61 -13.84
CA LYS A 216 17.55 19.47 -14.71
C LYS A 216 17.89 19.75 -16.18
N THR A 217 17.43 20.87 -16.70
CA THR A 217 17.64 21.26 -18.08
C THR A 217 19.14 21.43 -18.41
N LYS A 218 19.90 22.01 -17.47
CA LYS A 218 21.36 22.14 -17.60
C LYS A 218 22.07 20.80 -17.54
N LEU A 219 21.65 19.88 -16.66
CA LEU A 219 22.19 18.50 -16.60
C LEU A 219 21.97 17.76 -17.92
N GLU A 220 20.76 17.83 -18.48
CA GLU A 220 20.44 17.20 -19.77
C GLU A 220 21.31 17.72 -20.92
N SER A 221 21.69 19.00 -20.90
CA SER A 221 22.53 19.64 -21.93
C SER A 221 24.03 19.47 -21.71
N GLN A 222 24.49 19.43 -20.48
CA GLN A 222 25.92 19.40 -20.10
C GLN A 222 26.43 17.99 -19.81
N GLY A 223 25.53 17.05 -19.46
CA GLY A 223 25.89 15.70 -19.02
C GLY A 223 26.75 15.71 -17.75
N ASN A 224 27.47 14.63 -17.52
CA ASN A 224 28.33 14.43 -16.35
C ASN A 224 29.80 14.82 -16.58
N THR A 225 30.05 15.76 -17.50
CA THR A 225 31.40 16.12 -17.97
C THR A 225 32.33 16.62 -16.85
N TYR A 226 31.77 17.11 -15.74
CA TYR A 226 32.50 17.70 -14.62
C TYR A 226 32.28 16.94 -13.30
N ASP A 227 31.93 15.66 -13.37
CA ASP A 227 31.86 14.81 -12.17
C ASP A 227 33.23 14.29 -11.80
N TYR A 228 33.80 14.83 -10.73
CA TYR A 228 35.12 14.42 -10.22
C TYR A 228 34.95 13.41 -9.09
N PRO A 229 35.60 12.24 -9.16
CA PRO A 229 35.61 11.29 -8.07
C PRO A 229 36.27 11.86 -6.80
N TYR A 230 35.77 11.45 -5.63
CA TYR A 230 36.35 11.86 -4.34
C TYR A 230 37.83 11.48 -4.24
N GLY A 231 38.61 12.37 -3.65
CA GLY A 231 40.07 12.20 -3.53
C GLY A 231 40.86 12.66 -4.77
N THR A 232 40.18 13.10 -5.84
CA THR A 232 40.85 13.76 -6.97
C THR A 232 40.84 15.28 -6.78
N THR A 233 41.80 15.96 -7.38
CA THR A 233 41.79 17.43 -7.46
C THR A 233 41.15 17.80 -8.79
N PRO A 234 40.05 18.59 -8.81
CA PRO A 234 39.49 19.08 -10.04
C PRO A 234 40.54 19.89 -10.81
N THR A 235 40.77 19.50 -12.06
CA THR A 235 41.69 20.20 -12.95
C THR A 235 40.95 20.62 -14.21
N LYS A 236 41.31 21.77 -14.74
CA LYS A 236 40.77 22.26 -16.00
C LYS A 236 41.29 21.40 -17.16
N THR A 237 40.65 20.26 -17.42
CA THR A 237 41.03 19.33 -18.46
C THR A 237 40.39 19.61 -19.82
N THR A 238 39.28 20.38 -19.80
CA THR A 238 38.51 20.75 -21.00
C THR A 238 38.35 22.26 -21.04
N PRO A 239 38.49 22.93 -22.19
CA PRO A 239 38.18 24.35 -22.29
C PRO A 239 36.73 24.58 -21.88
N VAL A 240 36.52 25.33 -20.81
CA VAL A 240 35.19 25.76 -20.38
C VAL A 240 34.73 26.88 -21.26
N ASP A 241 33.58 26.73 -21.88
CA ASP A 241 32.95 27.82 -22.65
C ASP A 241 32.41 28.85 -21.66
N GLN A 242 33.15 29.94 -21.49
CA GLN A 242 32.81 31.03 -20.56
C GLN A 242 31.50 31.75 -20.89
N SER A 243 30.91 31.51 -22.07
CA SER A 243 29.57 32.00 -22.41
C SER A 243 28.45 31.20 -21.81
N LYS A 244 28.73 30.04 -21.20
CA LYS A 244 27.76 29.13 -20.62
C LYS A 244 27.87 29.13 -19.12
N GLU A 245 26.71 29.09 -18.45
CA GLU A 245 26.61 28.87 -17.01
C GLU A 245 26.68 27.35 -16.73
N TYR A 246 27.66 26.96 -15.96
CA TYR A 246 27.85 25.54 -15.55
C TYR A 246 27.30 25.29 -14.17
N LEU A 247 26.75 24.08 -13.95
CA LEU A 247 26.31 23.62 -12.65
C LEU A 247 27.54 23.31 -11.76
N ASN A 248 27.48 23.73 -10.52
CA ASN A 248 28.44 23.34 -9.50
C ASN A 248 28.01 22.04 -8.80
N SER A 249 28.83 21.53 -7.87
CA SER A 249 28.54 20.31 -7.13
C SER A 249 27.32 20.43 -6.21
N VAL A 250 27.05 21.61 -5.67
CA VAL A 250 25.88 21.85 -4.79
C VAL A 250 24.58 21.80 -5.61
N ASP A 251 24.55 22.45 -6.79
CA ASP A 251 23.39 22.39 -7.70
C ASP A 251 23.04 20.93 -8.03
N LYS A 252 24.05 20.14 -8.41
CA LYS A 252 23.87 18.72 -8.73
C LYS A 252 23.45 17.90 -7.51
N ALA A 253 24.07 18.11 -6.35
CA ALA A 253 23.74 17.39 -5.13
C ALA A 253 22.30 17.64 -4.69
N LEU A 254 21.82 18.88 -4.74
CA LEU A 254 20.44 19.24 -4.44
C LEU A 254 19.46 18.56 -5.42
N TYR A 255 19.76 18.64 -6.72
CA TYR A 255 18.89 18.03 -7.73
C TYR A 255 18.82 16.51 -7.59
N TYR A 256 19.94 15.81 -7.41
CA TYR A 256 19.94 14.36 -7.27
C TYR A 256 19.27 13.91 -5.96
N THR A 257 19.45 14.65 -4.87
CA THR A 257 18.74 14.43 -3.60
C THR A 257 17.22 14.55 -3.81
N TYR A 258 16.76 15.64 -4.42
CA TYR A 258 15.36 15.85 -4.75
C TYR A 258 14.81 14.76 -5.68
N SER A 259 15.51 14.48 -6.79
CA SER A 259 15.05 13.51 -7.78
C SER A 259 14.91 12.09 -7.19
N THR A 260 15.81 11.69 -6.30
CA THR A 260 15.73 10.38 -5.62
C THR A 260 14.58 10.36 -4.62
N TYR A 261 14.39 11.44 -3.86
CA TYR A 261 13.31 11.56 -2.91
C TYR A 261 11.93 11.50 -3.60
N GLU A 262 11.74 12.26 -4.67
CA GLU A 262 10.49 12.22 -5.45
C GLU A 262 10.25 10.87 -6.14
N SER A 263 11.32 10.22 -6.66
CA SER A 263 11.14 8.89 -7.27
C SER A 263 10.57 7.85 -6.31
N MET A 264 10.93 7.90 -5.02
CA MET A 264 10.36 7.02 -4.01
C MET A 264 8.87 7.32 -3.75
N LYS A 265 8.49 8.59 -3.75
CA LYS A 265 7.09 9.01 -3.63
C LYS A 265 6.26 8.55 -4.84
N ASP A 266 6.83 8.68 -6.05
CA ASP A 266 6.20 8.20 -7.30
C ASP A 266 6.03 6.67 -7.31
N GLU A 267 6.91 5.93 -6.64
CA GLU A 267 6.82 4.48 -6.44
C GLU A 267 5.82 4.07 -5.34
N GLY A 268 5.21 5.04 -4.67
CA GLY A 268 4.20 4.82 -3.63
C GLY A 268 4.75 4.65 -2.22
N TYR A 269 6.03 5.01 -1.97
CA TYR A 269 6.61 4.99 -0.63
C TYR A 269 6.19 6.24 0.15
N HIS A 270 5.97 6.07 1.45
CA HIS A 270 5.76 7.20 2.37
C HIS A 270 7.11 7.81 2.73
N CYS A 271 7.37 9.02 2.24
CA CYS A 271 8.63 9.72 2.45
C CYS A 271 8.43 10.95 3.32
N TYR A 272 9.30 11.12 4.32
CA TYR A 272 9.30 12.23 5.26
C TYR A 272 10.70 12.82 5.36
N ALA A 273 10.82 14.15 5.25
CA ALA A 273 12.06 14.89 5.40
C ALA A 273 12.00 15.77 6.64
N LEU A 274 12.73 15.39 7.69
CA LEU A 274 12.82 16.13 8.93
C LEU A 274 14.09 16.98 8.99
N LYS A 275 13.93 18.22 9.45
CA LYS A 275 15.05 19.11 9.70
C LYS A 275 15.77 18.70 10.99
N GLY A 276 17.09 18.60 10.93
CA GLY A 276 17.94 18.53 12.13
C GLY A 276 17.86 19.82 12.96
N ASN A 277 18.18 19.74 14.25
CA ASN A 277 17.94 20.81 15.23
C ASN A 277 18.84 22.05 15.10
N SER A 278 19.81 22.09 14.18
CA SER A 278 20.66 23.27 14.00
C SER A 278 20.26 24.04 12.76
N GLU A 279 19.62 25.19 12.95
CA GLU A 279 19.66 26.23 11.91
C GLU A 279 21.12 26.60 11.69
N GLY A 280 21.76 25.92 10.76
CA GLY A 280 23.09 26.32 10.30
C GLY A 280 23.05 27.71 9.65
N ASN A 281 24.22 28.25 9.29
CA ASN A 281 24.35 29.55 8.63
C ASN A 281 23.76 29.57 7.20
N TYR A 282 22.99 28.56 6.81
CA TYR A 282 22.50 28.37 5.43
C TYR A 282 20.97 28.23 5.38
N PRO A 283 20.20 29.33 5.37
CA PRO A 283 18.73 29.29 5.33
C PRO A 283 18.17 28.51 4.15
N TRP A 284 18.89 28.45 3.02
CA TRP A 284 18.48 27.69 1.85
C TRP A 284 18.39 26.18 2.12
N ALA A 285 19.24 25.64 2.99
CA ALA A 285 19.27 24.21 3.30
C ALA A 285 17.98 23.78 4.03
N PHE A 286 17.55 24.55 5.04
CA PHE A 286 16.27 24.32 5.71
C PHE A 286 15.08 24.52 4.78
N SER A 287 15.12 25.56 3.93
CA SER A 287 14.09 25.79 2.91
C SER A 287 14.01 24.63 1.92
N PHE A 288 15.12 23.97 1.59
CA PHE A 288 15.12 22.79 0.75
C PHE A 288 14.45 21.59 1.43
N MET A 289 14.71 21.35 2.72
CA MET A 289 14.02 20.30 3.49
C MET A 289 12.51 20.58 3.58
N ASP A 290 12.10 21.85 3.82
CA ASP A 290 10.68 22.23 3.79
C ASP A 290 10.05 22.02 2.40
N TYR A 291 10.81 22.23 1.34
CA TYR A 291 10.35 22.01 -0.03
C TYR A 291 10.09 20.52 -0.31
N LEU A 292 10.95 19.61 0.17
CA LEU A 292 10.75 18.17 0.04
C LEU A 292 9.42 17.72 0.68
N GLU A 293 8.98 18.39 1.74
CA GLU A 293 7.70 18.14 2.45
C GLU A 293 6.53 19.01 1.93
N ASN A 294 6.67 19.66 0.79
CA ASN A 294 5.64 20.57 0.25
C ASN A 294 5.21 21.65 1.27
N GLN A 295 6.15 22.19 2.05
CA GLN A 295 5.93 23.17 3.12
C GLN A 295 5.06 22.68 4.28
N LYS A 296 4.90 21.37 4.44
CA LYS A 296 4.20 20.78 5.60
C LYS A 296 5.14 20.70 6.80
N GLU A 297 4.61 20.95 7.97
CA GLU A 297 5.34 20.70 9.21
C GLU A 297 5.24 19.21 9.55
N VAL A 298 6.38 18.53 9.59
CA VAL A 298 6.49 17.10 9.90
C VAL A 298 7.26 16.91 11.20
N SER A 299 6.75 16.03 12.06
CA SER A 299 7.37 15.67 13.34
C SER A 299 7.47 14.15 13.46
N PHE A 300 8.33 13.66 14.36
CA PHE A 300 8.38 12.23 14.67
C PHE A 300 7.05 11.68 15.18
N GLU A 301 6.27 12.48 15.89
CA GLU A 301 4.93 12.08 16.36
C GLU A 301 3.95 11.93 15.20
N SER A 302 3.92 12.87 14.25
CA SER A 302 3.06 12.75 13.06
C SER A 302 3.45 11.54 12.21
N ILE A 303 4.75 11.27 12.02
CA ILE A 303 5.23 10.09 11.30
C ILE A 303 4.82 8.80 12.02
N GLN A 304 4.99 8.74 13.35
CA GLN A 304 4.54 7.58 14.13
C GLN A 304 3.05 7.31 13.93
N ASN A 305 2.24 8.37 13.95
CA ASN A 305 0.81 8.26 13.73
C ASN A 305 0.49 7.76 12.31
N ASP A 306 1.17 8.27 11.28
CA ASP A 306 1.00 7.82 9.90
C ASP A 306 1.43 6.35 9.70
N ILE A 307 2.46 5.88 10.41
CA ILE A 307 2.84 4.47 10.38
C ILE A 307 1.82 3.61 11.10
N TYR A 308 1.28 4.08 12.23
CA TYR A 308 0.44 3.28 13.10
C TYR A 308 -1.05 3.32 12.74
N TYR A 309 -1.60 4.48 12.41
CA TYR A 309 -3.02 4.64 12.13
C TYR A 309 -3.33 4.57 10.64
N LEU A 310 -4.33 3.76 10.31
CA LEU A 310 -4.91 3.70 8.97
C LEU A 310 -5.92 4.83 8.77
N LEU A 311 -6.75 5.07 9.79
CA LEU A 311 -7.83 6.06 9.81
C LEU A 311 -7.92 6.68 11.19
N ASP A 312 -8.30 7.96 11.27
CA ASP A 312 -8.62 8.58 12.54
C ASP A 312 -10.12 8.44 12.91
N GLN A 313 -10.40 8.74 14.15
CA GLN A 313 -11.78 8.76 14.69
C GLN A 313 -12.69 9.67 13.85
N GLY A 314 -13.94 9.25 13.69
CA GLY A 314 -14.93 9.96 12.88
C GLY A 314 -15.04 9.43 11.46
N SER A 315 -14.08 8.63 10.99
CA SER A 315 -14.20 7.90 9.71
C SER A 315 -15.41 6.98 9.71
N TYR A 316 -16.03 6.77 8.55
CA TYR A 316 -17.20 5.91 8.44
C TYR A 316 -17.31 5.26 7.04
N VAL A 317 -18.09 4.19 6.97
CA VAL A 317 -18.45 3.51 5.71
C VAL A 317 -19.95 3.59 5.52
N GLU A 318 -20.38 4.02 4.33
CA GLU A 318 -21.77 3.86 3.85
C GLU A 318 -21.82 2.61 2.98
N ASP A 319 -22.76 1.70 3.23
CA ASP A 319 -22.88 0.45 2.49
C ASP A 319 -24.33 0.18 2.08
N TYR A 320 -24.60 0.25 0.78
CA TYR A 320 -25.91 0.07 0.17
C TYR A 320 -26.10 -1.38 -0.27
N MET A 321 -27.21 -2.00 0.14
CA MET A 321 -27.53 -3.39 -0.22
C MET A 321 -27.69 -3.57 -1.73
N GLY A 322 -27.39 -4.78 -2.20
CA GLY A 322 -27.33 -5.09 -3.61
C GLY A 322 -28.71 -5.33 -4.21
N SER A 323 -28.94 -4.77 -5.38
CA SER A 323 -30.12 -5.02 -6.19
C SER A 323 -29.78 -4.85 -7.67
N GLY A 324 -30.55 -5.48 -8.55
CA GLY A 324 -30.32 -5.39 -9.98
C GLY A 324 -31.06 -6.47 -10.77
N LYS A 325 -30.47 -6.87 -11.88
CA LYS A 325 -30.98 -7.97 -12.71
C LYS A 325 -29.94 -9.06 -12.83
N ASP A 326 -30.39 -10.31 -12.74
CA ASP A 326 -29.56 -11.48 -12.98
C ASP A 326 -29.25 -11.69 -14.48
N ASN A 327 -28.51 -12.74 -14.82
CA ASN A 327 -28.14 -13.10 -16.18
C ASN A 327 -29.32 -13.49 -17.09
N TYR A 328 -30.50 -13.71 -16.52
CA TYR A 328 -31.76 -13.96 -17.28
C TYR A 328 -32.66 -12.73 -17.32
N GLY A 329 -32.27 -11.60 -16.68
CA GLY A 329 -33.04 -10.37 -16.63
C GLY A 329 -34.09 -10.31 -15.52
N ASN A 330 -34.10 -11.28 -14.58
CA ASN A 330 -34.95 -11.24 -13.39
C ASN A 330 -34.43 -10.26 -12.38
N GLU A 331 -35.31 -9.53 -11.74
CA GLU A 331 -34.92 -8.63 -10.65
C GLU A 331 -34.51 -9.42 -9.41
N TYR A 332 -33.42 -9.00 -8.75
CA TYR A 332 -32.95 -9.52 -7.49
C TYR A 332 -32.69 -8.39 -6.50
N GLU A 333 -32.79 -8.69 -5.21
CA GLU A 333 -32.56 -7.78 -4.11
C GLU A 333 -31.98 -8.55 -2.93
N PHE A 334 -30.98 -7.95 -2.25
CA PHE A 334 -30.43 -8.44 -1.00
C PHE A 334 -30.88 -7.57 0.15
N ASP A 335 -31.46 -8.20 1.18
CA ASP A 335 -31.89 -7.54 2.42
C ASP A 335 -30.86 -7.78 3.52
N PHE A 336 -30.55 -6.75 4.31
CA PHE A 336 -29.77 -6.88 5.53
C PHE A 336 -30.59 -7.61 6.60
N ILE A 337 -30.05 -8.71 7.13
CA ILE A 337 -30.71 -9.41 8.25
C ILE A 337 -30.48 -8.64 9.53
N ASN A 338 -31.44 -7.80 9.89
CA ASN A 338 -31.40 -6.97 11.10
C ASN A 338 -31.75 -7.78 12.36
N ASP A 339 -30.97 -8.84 12.63
CA ASP A 339 -31.01 -9.65 13.84
C ASP A 339 -29.65 -9.54 14.53
N ILE A 340 -29.60 -9.23 15.80
CA ILE A 340 -28.37 -9.06 16.60
C ILE A 340 -27.41 -10.27 16.56
N ASN A 341 -27.88 -11.46 16.15
CA ASN A 341 -27.07 -12.64 15.94
C ASN A 341 -26.50 -12.75 14.52
N SER A 342 -26.96 -11.91 13.59
CA SER A 342 -26.61 -11.96 12.17
C SER A 342 -25.47 -11.06 11.78
N PHE A 343 -24.99 -10.23 12.69
CA PHE A 343 -23.84 -9.35 12.47
C PHE A 343 -23.02 -9.17 13.75
N TYR A 344 -21.73 -8.93 13.59
CA TYR A 344 -20.78 -8.73 14.68
C TYR A 344 -19.50 -8.07 14.14
N MET A 345 -18.69 -7.56 15.07
CA MET A 345 -17.36 -7.03 14.73
C MET A 345 -16.25 -7.95 15.24
N MET A 346 -15.13 -7.90 14.52
CA MET A 346 -13.84 -8.41 14.97
C MET A 346 -12.84 -7.25 15.01
N VAL A 347 -12.08 -7.14 16.08
CA VAL A 347 -10.91 -6.26 16.17
C VAL A 347 -9.75 -7.14 16.61
N GLY A 348 -8.84 -7.39 15.68
CA GLY A 348 -7.86 -8.45 15.84
C GLY A 348 -8.54 -9.79 16.11
N ASN A 349 -8.17 -10.40 17.22
CA ASN A 349 -8.74 -11.69 17.66
C ASN A 349 -9.99 -11.55 18.55
N ASN A 350 -10.41 -10.32 18.87
CA ASN A 350 -11.53 -10.07 19.75
C ASN A 350 -12.85 -9.94 18.97
N LYS A 351 -13.86 -10.70 19.41
CA LYS A 351 -15.21 -10.64 18.84
C LYS A 351 -16.13 -9.78 19.70
N TYR A 352 -16.80 -8.84 19.06
CA TYR A 352 -17.79 -7.94 19.69
C TYR A 352 -19.16 -8.18 19.09
N LEU A 353 -20.14 -8.52 19.94
CA LEU A 353 -21.55 -8.61 19.56
C LEU A 353 -22.18 -7.23 19.63
N PRO A 354 -23.22 -6.94 18.82
CA PRO A 354 -23.91 -5.66 18.87
C PRO A 354 -24.67 -5.48 20.20
N GLU A 355 -24.55 -4.31 20.81
CA GLU A 355 -25.43 -3.85 21.89
C GLU A 355 -26.42 -2.84 21.31
N VAL A 356 -27.70 -3.00 21.59
CA VAL A 356 -28.75 -2.08 21.12
C VAL A 356 -28.64 -0.76 21.87
N ILE A 357 -28.32 0.32 21.16
CA ILE A 357 -28.31 1.69 21.71
C ILE A 357 -29.71 2.28 21.60
N ASN A 358 -30.33 2.15 20.42
CA ASN A 358 -31.70 2.62 20.19
C ASN A 358 -32.39 1.68 19.16
N ASP A 359 -33.37 0.93 19.65
CA ASP A 359 -34.10 -0.04 18.86
C ASP A 359 -35.01 0.61 17.79
N GLN A 360 -35.60 1.75 18.11
CA GLN A 360 -36.49 2.47 17.18
C GLN A 360 -35.75 3.09 15.99
N SER A 361 -34.44 3.37 16.12
CA SER A 361 -33.59 3.91 15.07
C SER A 361 -32.58 2.89 14.54
N TYR A 362 -32.70 1.61 14.91
CA TYR A 362 -31.77 0.54 14.52
C TYR A 362 -30.31 0.95 14.69
N HIS A 363 -29.98 1.45 15.88
CA HIS A 363 -28.67 1.94 16.26
C HIS A 363 -28.01 0.96 17.22
N TYR A 364 -26.80 0.49 16.84
CA TYR A 364 -26.06 -0.56 17.55
C TYR A 364 -24.65 -0.07 17.87
N GLY A 365 -24.13 -0.50 19.02
CA GLY A 365 -22.76 -0.23 19.45
C GLY A 365 -21.94 -1.51 19.58
N PHE A 366 -20.64 -1.39 19.37
CA PHE A 366 -19.67 -2.46 19.54
C PHE A 366 -18.46 -1.94 20.31
N ASP A 367 -17.85 -2.79 21.13
CA ASP A 367 -16.71 -2.46 21.98
C ASP A 367 -16.98 -1.25 22.87
N LYS A 368 -17.66 -1.53 23.97
CA LYS A 368 -18.09 -0.49 24.92
C LYS A 368 -16.90 0.15 25.61
N GLN A 369 -16.83 1.46 25.53
CA GLN A 369 -15.83 2.31 26.15
C GLN A 369 -16.38 3.00 27.42
N GLU A 370 -15.56 3.73 28.14
CA GLU A 370 -16.03 4.55 29.28
C GLU A 370 -17.10 5.56 28.85
N LYS A 371 -17.01 6.08 27.63
CA LYS A 371 -17.98 6.99 27.03
C LYS A 371 -18.39 6.47 25.64
N GLY A 372 -19.55 5.81 25.57
CA GLY A 372 -20.10 5.33 24.30
C GLY A 372 -19.48 4.02 23.82
N TYR A 373 -19.31 3.88 22.53
CA TYR A 373 -18.80 2.69 21.85
C TYR A 373 -17.66 3.06 20.90
N ALA A 374 -16.68 2.19 20.76
CA ALA A 374 -15.58 2.36 19.79
C ALA A 374 -16.11 2.37 18.35
N TYR A 375 -17.13 1.57 18.09
CA TYR A 375 -17.75 1.49 16.76
C TYR A 375 -19.27 1.49 16.90
N GLU A 376 -19.94 2.06 15.89
CA GLU A 376 -21.40 2.15 15.86
C GLU A 376 -21.92 1.78 14.46
N LEU A 377 -23.09 1.14 14.42
CA LEU A 377 -23.81 0.82 13.20
C LEU A 377 -25.19 1.45 13.22
N TYR A 378 -25.51 2.23 12.20
CA TYR A 378 -26.81 2.83 11.96
C TYR A 378 -27.42 2.19 10.73
N TYR A 379 -28.48 1.41 10.88
CA TYR A 379 -29.17 0.76 9.78
C TYR A 379 -30.40 1.55 9.35
N TYR A 380 -30.58 1.73 8.06
CA TYR A 380 -31.66 2.46 7.42
C TYR A 380 -32.46 1.53 6.49
N PRO A 381 -33.56 0.93 6.98
CA PRO A 381 -34.44 0.12 6.15
C PRO A 381 -35.20 0.97 5.14
N GLY A 382 -35.58 0.41 4.02
CA GLY A 382 -36.40 1.08 3.03
C GLY A 382 -36.15 0.57 1.61
N LYS A 383 -36.67 1.31 0.62
CA LYS A 383 -36.54 0.93 -0.79
C LYS A 383 -35.10 0.90 -1.30
N GLN A 384 -34.21 1.67 -0.71
CA GLN A 384 -32.78 1.65 -0.91
C GLN A 384 -32.13 1.46 0.45
N GLU A 385 -32.03 0.22 0.82
CA GLU A 385 -31.54 -0.21 2.13
C GLU A 385 -30.04 0.01 2.25
N TYR A 386 -29.57 0.57 3.36
CA TYR A 386 -28.15 0.79 3.64
C TYR A 386 -27.86 0.87 5.12
N PHE A 387 -26.59 0.83 5.48
CA PHE A 387 -26.14 1.20 6.82
C PHE A 387 -24.93 2.14 6.77
N ILE A 388 -24.70 2.84 7.89
CA ILE A 388 -23.48 3.59 8.18
C ILE A 388 -22.73 2.86 9.30
N TRP A 389 -21.50 2.45 9.00
CA TRP A 389 -20.58 1.89 9.99
C TRP A 389 -19.55 2.95 10.37
N LYS A 390 -19.62 3.45 11.62
CA LYS A 390 -18.85 4.58 12.13
C LYS A 390 -17.75 4.11 13.09
N MET A 391 -16.54 4.68 12.96
CA MET A 391 -15.39 4.50 13.81
C MET A 391 -15.28 5.70 14.77
N ASN A 392 -15.49 5.49 16.08
CA ASN A 392 -15.33 6.52 17.12
C ASN A 392 -13.94 6.50 17.77
N VAL A 393 -13.10 5.56 17.34
CA VAL A 393 -11.68 5.43 17.71
C VAL A 393 -10.85 5.29 16.42
N PRO A 394 -9.56 5.64 16.46
CA PRO A 394 -8.68 5.41 15.31
C PRO A 394 -8.59 3.92 14.95
N VAL A 395 -8.50 3.63 13.66
CA VAL A 395 -8.24 2.29 13.12
C VAL A 395 -6.76 2.18 12.82
N THR A 396 -6.11 1.11 13.27
CA THR A 396 -4.67 0.92 13.08
C THR A 396 -4.35 0.15 11.80
N GLN A 397 -3.13 0.29 11.29
CA GLN A 397 -2.64 -0.52 10.17
C GLN A 397 -2.21 -1.94 10.58
N PHE A 398 -2.18 -2.22 11.88
CA PHE A 398 -1.59 -3.42 12.46
C PHE A 398 -2.59 -4.38 13.10
N ASP A 399 -3.88 -4.05 13.03
CA ASP A 399 -4.95 -4.90 13.54
C ASP A 399 -6.15 -4.85 12.61
N LEU A 400 -6.75 -6.00 12.33
CA LEU A 400 -7.91 -6.05 11.44
C LEU A 400 -9.15 -5.58 12.19
N VAL A 401 -9.80 -4.54 11.71
CA VAL A 401 -11.12 -4.10 12.15
C VAL A 401 -12.12 -4.54 11.09
N GLN A 402 -13.02 -5.45 11.47
CA GLN A 402 -13.94 -6.08 10.53
C GLN A 402 -15.38 -5.97 11.01
N LEU A 403 -16.27 -5.57 10.10
CA LEU A 403 -17.71 -5.73 10.27
C LEU A 403 -18.17 -6.92 9.43
N ILE A 404 -18.73 -7.93 10.09
CA ILE A 404 -19.28 -9.14 9.46
C ILE A 404 -20.80 -9.11 9.62
N TYR A 405 -21.52 -9.21 8.52
CA TYR A 405 -22.99 -9.16 8.52
C TYR A 405 -23.58 -10.13 7.50
N THR A 406 -24.84 -10.50 7.68
CA THR A 406 -25.52 -11.46 6.81
C THR A 406 -26.57 -10.76 5.95
N LEU A 407 -26.55 -11.09 4.66
CA LEU A 407 -27.56 -10.67 3.68
C LEU A 407 -28.41 -11.85 3.27
N GLN A 408 -29.69 -11.61 2.99
CA GLN A 408 -30.66 -12.55 2.45
C GLN A 408 -31.02 -12.16 1.04
N LEU A 409 -30.88 -13.08 0.07
CA LEU A 409 -31.48 -12.87 -1.27
C LEU A 409 -33.02 -13.00 -1.13
N ALA A 410 -33.73 -11.89 -1.36
CA ALA A 410 -35.17 -11.80 -1.09
C ALA A 410 -36.01 -12.66 -2.07
N ASN A 411 -35.64 -12.68 -3.33
CA ASN A 411 -36.43 -13.29 -4.41
C ASN A 411 -35.64 -14.33 -5.23
N PRO A 412 -35.16 -15.46 -4.62
CA PRO A 412 -34.45 -16.48 -5.37
C PRO A 412 -35.36 -17.12 -6.42
N GLN A 413 -34.86 -17.35 -7.62
CA GLN A 413 -35.54 -18.00 -8.69
C GLN A 413 -35.78 -19.48 -8.38
N LYS A 414 -36.88 -20.05 -8.95
CA LYS A 414 -37.28 -21.46 -8.75
C LYS A 414 -37.09 -22.32 -10.00
N GLU A 415 -36.91 -21.70 -11.15
CA GLU A 415 -36.64 -22.40 -12.39
C GLU A 415 -35.21 -22.93 -12.42
N ALA A 416 -35.00 -24.08 -13.04
CA ALA A 416 -33.65 -24.64 -13.15
C ALA A 416 -32.75 -23.75 -13.98
N GLY A 417 -31.60 -23.38 -13.43
CA GLY A 417 -30.66 -22.48 -14.07
C GLY A 417 -29.51 -22.09 -13.13
N ASN A 418 -28.54 -21.42 -13.71
CA ASN A 418 -27.41 -20.82 -12.98
C ASN A 418 -27.63 -19.31 -12.94
N TYR A 419 -27.73 -18.75 -11.76
CA TYR A 419 -28.07 -17.33 -11.54
C TYR A 419 -26.85 -16.58 -11.03
N GLY A 420 -26.34 -15.63 -11.83
CA GLY A 420 -25.14 -14.88 -11.56
C GLY A 420 -23.91 -15.78 -11.42
N PHE A 421 -23.23 -16.12 -12.49
CA PHE A 421 -22.08 -17.05 -12.46
C PHE A 421 -20.81 -16.40 -13.04
N TYR A 422 -19.67 -17.03 -12.77
CA TYR A 422 -18.41 -16.71 -13.42
C TYR A 422 -18.40 -17.25 -14.84
N ASP A 423 -17.70 -16.56 -15.76
CA ASP A 423 -17.47 -17.07 -17.12
C ASP A 423 -16.53 -18.32 -17.08
N GLU A 424 -16.38 -18.96 -18.25
CA GLU A 424 -15.57 -20.18 -18.37
C GLU A 424 -14.08 -19.96 -17.99
N ASP A 425 -13.60 -18.71 -18.08
CA ASP A 425 -12.24 -18.32 -17.69
C ASP A 425 -12.12 -17.94 -16.19
N GLY A 426 -13.21 -18.01 -15.43
CA GLY A 426 -13.26 -17.66 -14.01
C GLY A 426 -13.30 -16.15 -13.73
N HIS A 427 -13.56 -15.32 -14.75
CA HIS A 427 -13.74 -13.90 -14.56
C HIS A 427 -15.16 -13.59 -14.09
N LEU A 428 -15.30 -12.55 -13.26
CA LEU A 428 -16.59 -12.04 -12.82
C LEU A 428 -17.38 -11.55 -14.05
N ASN A 429 -18.45 -12.28 -14.40
CA ASN A 429 -19.38 -11.79 -15.38
C ASN A 429 -20.09 -10.56 -14.80
N LYS A 430 -20.27 -9.50 -15.59
CA LYS A 430 -21.02 -8.29 -15.19
C LYS A 430 -22.48 -8.56 -14.80
N ASP A 431 -22.98 -9.75 -15.10
CA ASP A 431 -24.33 -10.21 -14.75
C ASP A 431 -24.37 -10.99 -13.41
N ASN A 432 -23.26 -11.10 -12.66
CA ASN A 432 -23.23 -11.68 -11.32
C ASN A 432 -24.07 -10.86 -10.33
N LEU A 433 -24.69 -11.54 -9.37
CA LEU A 433 -25.48 -10.87 -8.35
C LEU A 433 -24.54 -10.10 -7.40
N LYS A 434 -24.60 -8.79 -7.44
CA LYS A 434 -23.87 -7.92 -6.52
C LYS A 434 -24.53 -7.98 -5.14
N THR A 435 -23.77 -8.33 -4.11
CA THR A 435 -24.28 -8.33 -2.74
C THR A 435 -24.57 -6.92 -2.22
N ASN A 436 -23.87 -5.93 -2.78
CA ASN A 436 -23.99 -4.51 -2.44
C ASN A 436 -23.89 -3.67 -3.72
N ASN A 437 -24.67 -2.61 -3.81
CA ASN A 437 -24.63 -1.70 -4.96
C ASN A 437 -23.42 -0.76 -4.87
N GLN A 438 -23.14 -0.26 -3.67
CA GLN A 438 -22.04 0.62 -3.38
C GLN A 438 -21.62 0.46 -1.93
N ALA A 439 -20.33 0.52 -1.65
CA ALA A 439 -19.79 0.68 -0.32
C ALA A 439 -18.67 1.72 -0.38
N THR A 440 -18.82 2.83 0.33
CA THR A 440 -17.95 4.00 0.27
C THR A 440 -17.36 4.29 1.63
N LEU A 441 -16.03 4.36 1.72
CA LEU A 441 -15.30 4.83 2.88
C LEU A 441 -15.16 6.36 2.82
N HIS A 442 -15.47 7.02 3.93
CA HIS A 442 -15.25 8.43 4.20
C HIS A 442 -14.11 8.56 5.22
N PRO A 443 -12.86 8.69 4.76
CA PRO A 443 -11.70 8.62 5.64
C PRO A 443 -11.36 9.96 6.27
N ILE A 444 -10.91 9.90 7.52
CA ILE A 444 -10.22 10.99 8.21
C ILE A 444 -8.78 10.53 8.45
N ASP A 445 -7.79 11.36 8.08
CA ASP A 445 -6.39 11.03 8.24
C ASP A 445 -5.90 11.20 9.69
N SER A 446 -4.67 10.77 9.97
CA SER A 446 -4.04 10.84 11.29
C SER A 446 -3.90 12.27 11.86
N GLN A 447 -4.18 13.29 11.04
CA GLN A 447 -4.17 14.71 11.42
C GLN A 447 -5.59 15.26 11.63
N GLY A 448 -6.62 14.40 11.58
CA GLY A 448 -8.03 14.77 11.75
C GLY A 448 -8.64 15.49 10.54
N LYS A 449 -8.02 15.37 9.35
CA LYS A 449 -8.51 16.00 8.13
C LYS A 449 -9.29 15.00 7.28
N GLU A 450 -10.47 15.40 6.82
CA GLU A 450 -11.24 14.63 5.83
C GLU A 450 -10.47 14.53 4.52
N GLN A 451 -10.39 13.32 3.98
CA GLN A 451 -9.79 12.99 2.70
C GLN A 451 -10.87 12.68 1.65
N GLY A 452 -10.47 12.47 0.41
CA GLY A 452 -11.38 12.03 -0.64
C GLY A 452 -12.01 10.67 -0.31
N VAL A 453 -13.26 10.46 -0.73
CA VAL A 453 -13.97 9.19 -0.53
C VAL A 453 -13.36 8.08 -1.38
N GLU A 454 -13.42 6.84 -0.88
CA GLU A 454 -12.91 5.66 -1.57
C GLU A 454 -13.92 4.52 -1.57
N ASP A 455 -14.15 3.94 -2.74
CA ASP A 455 -15.07 2.82 -2.86
C ASP A 455 -14.39 1.48 -2.57
N PHE A 456 -15.17 0.57 -1.98
CA PHE A 456 -14.80 -0.85 -1.91
C PHE A 456 -15.19 -1.56 -3.21
N LEU A 457 -14.44 -2.60 -3.56
CA LEU A 457 -14.89 -3.53 -4.58
C LEU A 457 -16.08 -4.33 -4.04
N ASN A 458 -17.23 -4.23 -4.73
CA ASN A 458 -18.43 -4.94 -4.32
C ASN A 458 -18.33 -6.43 -4.70
N PRO A 459 -18.45 -7.36 -3.73
CA PRO A 459 -18.44 -8.78 -4.01
C PRO A 459 -19.70 -9.20 -4.74
N THR A 460 -19.57 -10.29 -5.50
CA THR A 460 -20.67 -10.92 -6.21
C THR A 460 -20.85 -12.37 -5.78
N VAL A 461 -22.05 -12.88 -5.90
CA VAL A 461 -22.42 -14.27 -5.59
C VAL A 461 -23.24 -14.88 -6.71
N SER A 462 -23.37 -16.20 -6.71
CA SER A 462 -24.19 -16.95 -7.65
C SER A 462 -24.84 -18.14 -6.95
N TYR A 463 -25.87 -18.72 -7.58
CA TYR A 463 -26.49 -19.95 -7.10
C TYR A 463 -27.08 -20.76 -8.26
N ASP A 464 -27.23 -22.07 -8.01
CA ASP A 464 -27.79 -23.02 -8.96
C ASP A 464 -29.14 -23.52 -8.48
N VAL A 465 -30.09 -23.64 -9.40
CA VAL A 465 -31.35 -24.35 -9.20
C VAL A 465 -31.39 -25.58 -10.11
N TYR A 466 -31.46 -26.74 -9.49
CA TYR A 466 -31.51 -28.01 -10.23
C TYR A 466 -32.95 -28.43 -10.56
N LYS A 467 -33.18 -29.05 -11.74
CA LYS A 467 -34.45 -29.70 -12.01
C LYS A 467 -34.71 -30.82 -11.00
N THR A 468 -35.78 -30.70 -10.25
CA THR A 468 -36.28 -31.84 -9.46
C THR A 468 -36.76 -32.90 -10.44
N VAL A 469 -36.04 -34.01 -10.58
CA VAL A 469 -36.52 -35.17 -11.31
C VAL A 469 -37.58 -35.81 -10.42
N GLU A 470 -38.87 -35.64 -10.75
CA GLU A 470 -39.88 -36.46 -10.12
C GLU A 470 -39.52 -37.95 -10.37
N PRO A 471 -39.48 -38.80 -9.30
CA PRO A 471 -39.25 -40.20 -9.54
C PRO A 471 -40.33 -40.74 -10.44
N GLU A 472 -39.95 -41.32 -11.60
CA GLU A 472 -40.86 -42.03 -12.47
C GLU A 472 -41.71 -42.97 -11.63
N LYS A 473 -43.05 -42.82 -11.70
CA LYS A 473 -43.98 -43.77 -11.14
C LYS A 473 -43.71 -45.11 -11.79
N ILE A 474 -43.08 -46.03 -11.06
CA ILE A 474 -42.93 -47.41 -11.49
C ILE A 474 -44.33 -47.92 -11.69
N GLN A 475 -44.77 -48.12 -12.96
CA GLN A 475 -46.00 -48.84 -13.29
C GLN A 475 -45.80 -50.27 -12.80
N GLU A 476 -46.58 -50.67 -11.78
CA GLU A 476 -46.65 -52.05 -11.34
C GLU A 476 -47.18 -52.89 -12.51
N THR A 477 -46.30 -53.71 -13.07
CA THR A 477 -46.69 -54.77 -14.01
C THR A 477 -47.47 -55.85 -13.27
N PRO A 478 -48.57 -56.43 -13.83
CA PRO A 478 -49.37 -57.44 -13.14
C PRO A 478 -48.57 -58.71 -12.86
N LYS A 479 -48.68 -59.22 -11.63
CA LYS A 479 -48.05 -60.45 -11.15
C LYS A 479 -48.49 -61.62 -11.99
N ALA A 480 -47.55 -62.24 -12.74
CA ALA A 480 -47.70 -63.62 -13.24
C ALA A 480 -47.40 -64.58 -12.07
N GLN A 481 -48.29 -65.56 -11.91
CA GLN A 481 -48.11 -66.67 -10.92
C GLN A 481 -46.87 -67.50 -11.27
N GLU A 482 -45.97 -67.66 -10.32
CA GLU A 482 -44.83 -68.52 -10.49
C GLU A 482 -44.79 -69.64 -9.47
N ASN A 483 -44.55 -70.83 -10.01
CA ASN A 483 -44.42 -72.08 -9.30
C ASN A 483 -43.12 -72.12 -8.46
N ILE A 484 -43.27 -72.66 -7.24
CA ILE A 484 -42.19 -72.85 -6.27
C ILE A 484 -41.28 -74.02 -6.72
N THR A 485 -39.99 -73.72 -6.97
CA THR A 485 -38.94 -74.73 -6.95
C THR A 485 -37.82 -74.30 -5.98
N LYS A 486 -37.63 -75.06 -4.93
CA LYS A 486 -36.59 -74.89 -3.92
C LYS A 486 -35.20 -75.12 -4.52
N THR A 487 -34.28 -74.19 -4.42
CA THR A 487 -32.86 -74.49 -4.57
C THR A 487 -32.01 -73.62 -3.61
N LYS A 488 -31.06 -74.27 -3.03
CA LYS A 488 -30.10 -73.98 -1.94
C LYS A 488 -29.56 -72.59 -1.84
N GLN A 489 -29.47 -72.10 -0.56
CA GLN A 489 -28.65 -70.98 -0.07
C GLN A 489 -27.20 -71.12 -0.49
N THR A 490 -26.64 -70.06 -1.04
CA THR A 490 -25.22 -69.73 -0.98
C THR A 490 -25.07 -68.28 -0.50
N THR A 491 -24.43 -68.14 0.63
CA THR A 491 -24.06 -66.91 1.30
C THR A 491 -23.21 -66.05 0.39
N LYS A 492 -23.69 -64.86 -0.01
CA LYS A 492 -22.84 -63.81 -0.61
C LYS A 492 -22.40 -62.82 0.44
N LYS A 493 -21.08 -62.67 0.54
CA LYS A 493 -20.39 -61.66 1.33
C LYS A 493 -20.84 -60.25 0.97
N ALA A 494 -20.95 -59.40 2.01
CA ALA A 494 -21.19 -57.99 1.90
C ALA A 494 -20.08 -57.30 1.08
N VAL A 495 -20.48 -56.46 0.13
CA VAL A 495 -19.60 -55.60 -0.63
C VAL A 495 -19.29 -54.37 0.24
N LYS A 496 -18.04 -54.21 0.62
CA LYS A 496 -17.49 -52.97 1.20
C LYS A 496 -17.39 -51.92 0.07
N THR A 497 -18.18 -50.86 0.15
CA THR A 497 -17.92 -49.64 -0.59
C THR A 497 -16.83 -48.86 0.15
N GLY A 498 -15.61 -48.98 -0.32
CA GLY A 498 -14.49 -48.16 0.10
C GLY A 498 -14.09 -47.27 -1.06
N ASP A 499 -14.21 -45.98 -0.88
CA ASP A 499 -13.62 -44.97 -1.77
C ASP A 499 -12.09 -45.10 -1.70
N GLU A 500 -11.51 -45.78 -2.67
CA GLU A 500 -10.06 -45.71 -2.91
C GLU A 500 -9.78 -44.43 -3.75
N GLN A 501 -9.44 -43.36 -3.05
CA GLN A 501 -8.78 -42.21 -3.70
C GLN A 501 -7.41 -42.67 -4.21
N VAL A 502 -7.23 -42.61 -5.53
CA VAL A 502 -5.97 -42.94 -6.21
C VAL A 502 -4.96 -41.86 -5.91
N ILE A 503 -4.11 -42.07 -4.88
CA ILE A 503 -3.03 -41.15 -4.48
C ILE A 503 -1.81 -41.19 -5.43
N TYR A 504 -1.80 -42.06 -6.42
CA TYR A 504 -0.67 -42.31 -7.31
C TYR A 504 -0.18 -41.10 -8.17
N PRO A 505 -1.01 -40.19 -8.70
CA PRO A 505 -0.49 -39.09 -9.52
C PRO A 505 0.30 -38.06 -8.73
N TYR A 506 0.01 -37.84 -7.45
CA TYR A 506 0.72 -36.84 -6.64
C TYR A 506 2.13 -37.30 -6.22
N PHE A 507 2.36 -38.59 -6.03
CA PHE A 507 3.69 -39.13 -5.71
C PHE A 507 4.67 -39.01 -6.86
N VAL A 508 4.20 -39.13 -8.11
CA VAL A 508 5.04 -38.98 -9.31
C VAL A 508 5.47 -37.52 -9.51
N ILE A 509 4.58 -36.57 -9.24
CA ILE A 509 4.91 -35.12 -9.37
C ILE A 509 5.93 -34.70 -8.31
N VAL A 510 5.83 -35.17 -7.07
CA VAL A 510 6.79 -34.87 -6.01
C VAL A 510 8.17 -35.48 -6.31
N LEU A 511 8.23 -36.69 -6.84
CA LEU A 511 9.50 -37.32 -7.21
C LEU A 511 10.17 -36.64 -8.41
N MET A 512 9.41 -36.14 -9.40
CA MET A 512 9.95 -35.37 -10.51
C MET A 512 10.50 -34.00 -10.05
N SER A 513 9.81 -33.30 -9.17
CA SER A 513 10.28 -32.00 -8.65
C SER A 513 11.55 -32.14 -7.80
N LEU A 514 11.67 -33.17 -6.99
CA LEU A 514 12.89 -33.46 -6.22
C LEU A 514 14.08 -33.85 -7.13
N SER A 515 13.81 -34.55 -8.23
CA SER A 515 14.85 -34.91 -9.22
C SER A 515 15.36 -33.70 -9.98
N ILE A 516 14.48 -32.76 -10.33
CA ILE A 516 14.85 -31.50 -10.99
C ILE A 516 15.68 -30.60 -10.04
N MET A 517 15.29 -30.49 -8.77
CA MET A 517 16.07 -29.74 -7.77
C MET A 517 17.45 -30.36 -7.54
N TYR A 518 17.57 -31.69 -7.52
CA TYR A 518 18.85 -32.36 -7.40
C TYR A 518 19.77 -32.11 -8.60
N LEU A 519 19.22 -32.12 -9.81
CA LEU A 519 19.97 -31.84 -11.04
C LEU A 519 20.38 -30.36 -11.13
N MET A 520 19.56 -29.42 -10.70
CA MET A 520 19.91 -28.01 -10.61
C MET A 520 21.03 -27.75 -9.60
N LYS A 521 20.97 -28.38 -8.42
CA LYS A 521 22.01 -28.26 -7.39
C LYS A 521 23.38 -28.80 -7.87
N ARG A 522 23.38 -29.80 -8.74
CA ARG A 522 24.61 -30.39 -9.31
C ARG A 522 25.25 -29.52 -10.39
N ARG A 523 24.48 -28.63 -11.05
CA ARG A 523 25.00 -27.65 -12.05
C ARG A 523 25.57 -26.37 -11.43
N LEU A 524 25.31 -26.12 -10.13
CA LEU A 524 25.84 -24.95 -9.40
C LEU A 524 27.17 -25.25 -8.68
N HIS A 525 27.71 -26.46 -8.79
CA HIS A 525 28.98 -26.88 -8.17
C HIS A 525 29.99 -27.43 -9.20
N VAL A 526 29.91 -26.94 -10.47
CA VAL A 526 30.96 -27.15 -11.46
C VAL A 526 31.44 -25.79 -11.96
#